data_0b7517dd4aeff89080d9226ba812fea8
#
_entry.id   0b7517dd4aeff89080d9226ba812fea8
#
_cell.length_a   1.000
_cell.length_b   1.000
_cell.length_c   1.000
_cell.angle_alpha   90.00
_cell.angle_beta   90.00
_cell.angle_gamma   90.00
#
_symmetry.space_group_name_H-M   'P 1'
#
loop_
_entity.id
_entity.type
_entity.pdbx_description
1 polymer ?
#
loop_
_entity_poly.entity_id
_entity_poly.type
_entity_poly.pdbx_seq_one_letter_code
_entity_poly.pdbx_strand_id
1 'polypeptide(L)'
;MENKLTIYNTLSRQKELFVPLHAPHVGMYVCGPTVYGDAHLGHARPAITFDILFRYLTHLGYKVRYVRNITDVGHLEHDADEGEDKIAKKARLEQLEPMEVVQYYLNRYHKAMEALNVLPPSIEPHASGHIIEQIELVEEILKNGYAYESEGSVYFDVAKYNKDHHYGKLSGRNLDDVLNTTRELDGQSEKRNPADFALWKCAQPEHIMRWPSPWSNGFPGWHCECTAMGKKYLGEHFDIHGGGMDLIFPHHECEIAQSVASQGDDMVHYWMHNNMITINGQKMGKSYGNFINLDEFFHGTHKLLTQAYSPMTIRFFILQAHYRSTVDFSNEALQAAEKGLERLTEAVKGLERITPAAQTTGIEGVKDLREKCYPAMNDDLNSPIVIAHLFDGARMINTVLDKKATLSAEDLEELKSVFHLFMYEILGIKEEAANNEAREEAYGKVVDMLLEQRMKAKANKDWATSDKIRDELAALGFEVKDTKDGFTWKLNK
;
A
#
# COMPACT_ATOMS: atom_id res chain seq x y z
N MET A 1 7.95 -26.94 3.42
CA MET A 1 7.79 -26.45 4.81
C MET A 1 6.35 -26.72 5.23
N GLU A 2 6.14 -27.19 6.46
CA GLU A 2 4.81 -27.27 7.05
C GLU A 2 4.25 -25.85 7.19
N ASN A 3 3.05 -25.59 6.67
CA ASN A 3 2.44 -24.27 6.77
C ASN A 3 2.09 -23.97 8.23
N LYS A 4 2.69 -22.93 8.80
CA LYS A 4 2.45 -22.45 10.16
C LYS A 4 1.93 -21.02 10.20
N LEU A 5 1.58 -20.44 9.04
CA LEU A 5 1.05 -19.09 8.96
C LEU A 5 -0.29 -19.03 9.69
N THR A 6 -0.37 -18.16 10.67
CA THR A 6 -1.64 -17.75 11.29
C THR A 6 -1.96 -16.32 10.84
N ILE A 7 -3.24 -16.04 10.60
CA ILE A 7 -3.72 -14.69 10.28
C ILE A 7 -4.91 -14.35 11.19
N TYR A 8 -5.02 -13.09 11.56
CA TYR A 8 -6.15 -12.62 12.33
C TYR A 8 -7.37 -12.45 11.43
N ASN A 9 -8.42 -13.26 11.72
CA ASN A 9 -9.67 -13.15 11.02
C ASN A 9 -10.61 -12.20 11.77
N THR A 10 -10.97 -11.09 11.15
CA THR A 10 -11.84 -10.08 11.77
C THR A 10 -13.23 -10.64 12.08
N LEU A 11 -13.70 -11.60 11.29
CA LEU A 11 -15.02 -12.22 11.49
C LEU A 11 -15.08 -13.03 12.79
N SER A 12 -14.09 -13.88 13.05
CA SER A 12 -14.00 -14.69 14.27
C SER A 12 -13.33 -13.94 15.42
N ARG A 13 -12.61 -12.82 15.14
CA ARG A 13 -11.79 -12.05 16.09
C ARG A 13 -10.67 -12.86 16.73
N GLN A 14 -10.15 -13.85 16.00
CA GLN A 14 -9.09 -14.73 16.45
C GLN A 14 -7.99 -14.87 15.40
N LYS A 15 -6.78 -15.24 15.84
CA LYS A 15 -5.74 -15.72 14.95
C LYS A 15 -6.05 -17.17 14.60
N GLU A 16 -6.12 -17.47 13.32
CA GLU A 16 -6.45 -18.78 12.78
C GLU A 16 -5.29 -19.28 11.92
N LEU A 17 -5.05 -20.58 11.93
CA LEU A 17 -4.12 -21.19 11.00
C LEU A 17 -4.66 -21.00 9.59
N PHE A 18 -3.86 -20.44 8.70
CA PHE A 18 -4.25 -20.23 7.32
C PHE A 18 -4.31 -21.57 6.57
N VAL A 19 -5.49 -21.96 6.17
CA VAL A 19 -5.75 -23.14 5.35
C VAL A 19 -6.49 -22.72 4.09
N PRO A 20 -5.84 -22.72 2.91
CA PRO A 20 -6.51 -22.32 1.68
C PRO A 20 -7.59 -23.33 1.27
N LEU A 21 -8.69 -22.83 0.70
CA LEU A 21 -9.81 -23.63 0.21
C LEU A 21 -9.37 -24.63 -0.86
N HIS A 22 -8.42 -24.26 -1.72
CA HIS A 22 -7.99 -25.04 -2.88
C HIS A 22 -6.46 -25.06 -3.04
N ALA A 23 -5.73 -25.56 -2.03
CA ALA A 23 -4.27 -25.62 -2.10
C ALA A 23 -3.76 -26.26 -3.42
N PRO A 24 -2.70 -25.74 -4.06
CA PRO A 24 -1.87 -24.62 -3.65
C PRO A 24 -2.41 -23.24 -4.07
N HIS A 25 -3.63 -23.14 -4.58
CA HIS A 25 -4.21 -21.89 -5.07
C HIS A 25 -4.85 -21.12 -3.91
N VAL A 26 -4.65 -19.81 -3.92
CA VAL A 26 -5.22 -18.86 -2.94
C VAL A 26 -5.91 -17.74 -3.70
N GLY A 27 -7.18 -17.49 -3.41
CA GLY A 27 -7.93 -16.33 -3.87
C GLY A 27 -7.83 -15.19 -2.86
N MET A 28 -7.33 -14.03 -3.28
CA MET A 28 -7.22 -12.84 -2.45
C MET A 28 -7.85 -11.64 -3.15
N TYR A 29 -8.84 -11.02 -2.50
CA TYR A 29 -9.45 -9.76 -2.94
C TYR A 29 -9.11 -8.63 -1.97
N VAL A 30 -8.72 -7.48 -2.46
CA VAL A 30 -8.46 -6.29 -1.64
C VAL A 30 -9.19 -5.10 -2.24
N CYS A 31 -9.95 -4.37 -1.42
CA CYS A 31 -10.59 -3.15 -1.88
C CYS A 31 -9.56 -2.14 -2.36
N GLY A 32 -9.76 -1.67 -3.57
CA GLY A 32 -8.90 -0.70 -4.24
C GLY A 32 -9.32 0.75 -4.03
N PRO A 33 -8.65 1.70 -4.69
CA PRO A 33 -8.93 3.11 -4.53
C PRO A 33 -10.15 3.57 -5.33
N THR A 34 -10.83 4.61 -4.84
CA THR A 34 -11.67 5.46 -5.67
C THR A 34 -10.79 6.54 -6.32
N VAL A 35 -10.72 6.53 -7.64
CA VAL A 35 -9.70 7.28 -8.40
C VAL A 35 -10.15 8.71 -8.77
N TYR A 36 -10.36 9.56 -7.78
CA TYR A 36 -10.71 10.98 -7.94
C TYR A 36 -9.68 11.94 -7.35
N GLY A 37 -8.57 11.44 -6.84
CA GLY A 37 -7.51 12.23 -6.21
C GLY A 37 -6.21 11.44 -6.06
N ASP A 38 -5.15 12.15 -5.69
CA ASP A 38 -3.83 11.55 -5.48
C ASP A 38 -3.81 10.56 -4.31
N ALA A 39 -2.97 9.55 -4.46
CA ALA A 39 -2.75 8.57 -3.41
C ALA A 39 -2.15 9.21 -2.14
N HIS A 40 -2.57 8.74 -0.98
CA HIS A 40 -2.11 9.20 0.33
C HIS A 40 -1.76 8.01 1.24
N LEU A 41 -1.29 8.28 2.46
CA LEU A 41 -0.90 7.23 3.42
C LEU A 41 -2.01 6.20 3.69
N GLY A 42 -3.27 6.62 3.66
CA GLY A 42 -4.42 5.71 3.79
C GLY A 42 -4.53 4.69 2.66
N HIS A 43 -4.02 4.99 1.46
CA HIS A 43 -3.89 4.03 0.37
C HIS A 43 -2.60 3.21 0.48
N ALA A 44 -1.50 3.83 0.92
CA ALA A 44 -0.21 3.14 1.06
C ALA A 44 -0.26 2.01 2.08
N ARG A 45 -0.96 2.22 3.20
CA ARG A 45 -1.00 1.23 4.28
C ARG A 45 -1.63 -0.10 3.89
N PRO A 46 -2.87 -0.18 3.37
CA PRO A 46 -3.42 -1.43 2.87
C PRO A 46 -2.59 -1.99 1.72
N ALA A 47 -2.13 -1.17 0.78
CA ALA A 47 -1.32 -1.63 -0.34
C ALA A 47 -0.05 -2.34 0.14
N ILE A 48 0.71 -1.78 1.09
CA ILE A 48 1.91 -2.40 1.66
C ILE A 48 1.57 -3.63 2.51
N THR A 49 0.50 -3.57 3.31
CA THR A 49 0.07 -4.70 4.15
C THR A 49 -0.25 -5.94 3.31
N PHE A 50 -1.05 -5.77 2.26
CA PHE A 50 -1.43 -6.89 1.40
C PHE A 50 -0.33 -7.27 0.39
N ASP A 51 0.61 -6.37 0.09
CA ASP A 51 1.81 -6.70 -0.67
C ASP A 51 2.72 -7.67 0.10
N ILE A 52 2.98 -7.44 1.40
CA ILE A 52 3.78 -8.39 2.17
C ILE A 52 3.07 -9.73 2.37
N LEU A 53 1.74 -9.74 2.49
CA LEU A 53 0.96 -10.98 2.50
C LEU A 53 1.09 -11.73 1.18
N PHE A 54 0.91 -11.04 0.05
CA PHE A 54 1.04 -11.61 -1.28
C PHE A 54 2.44 -12.19 -1.53
N ARG A 55 3.51 -11.43 -1.17
CA ARG A 55 4.89 -11.89 -1.26
C ARG A 55 5.15 -13.10 -0.38
N TYR A 56 4.67 -13.08 0.87
CA TYR A 56 4.90 -14.16 1.81
C TYR A 56 4.15 -15.44 1.43
N LEU A 57 2.89 -15.36 1.01
CA LEU A 57 2.15 -16.51 0.48
C LEU A 57 2.84 -17.11 -0.75
N THR A 58 3.33 -16.26 -1.65
CA THR A 58 4.09 -16.71 -2.84
C THR A 58 5.39 -17.41 -2.42
N HIS A 59 6.12 -16.87 -1.44
CA HIS A 59 7.32 -17.48 -0.88
C HIS A 59 7.03 -18.84 -0.24
N LEU A 60 5.89 -19.00 0.43
CA LEU A 60 5.45 -20.28 1.00
C LEU A 60 5.03 -21.31 -0.06
N GLY A 61 5.05 -20.94 -1.35
CA GLY A 61 4.75 -21.83 -2.48
C GLY A 61 3.29 -21.81 -2.94
N TYR A 62 2.47 -20.90 -2.42
CA TYR A 62 1.10 -20.74 -2.91
C TYR A 62 1.04 -19.99 -4.24
N LYS A 63 0.03 -20.34 -5.04
CA LYS A 63 -0.32 -19.67 -6.31
C LYS A 63 -1.44 -18.69 -6.03
N VAL A 64 -1.09 -17.45 -5.74
CA VAL A 64 -2.05 -16.42 -5.33
C VAL A 64 -2.66 -15.74 -6.55
N ARG A 65 -3.99 -15.77 -6.68
CA ARG A 65 -4.74 -14.88 -7.56
C ARG A 65 -5.17 -13.67 -6.75
N TYR A 66 -4.44 -12.58 -6.93
CA TYR A 66 -4.69 -11.32 -6.25
C TYR A 66 -5.53 -10.40 -7.12
N VAL A 67 -6.72 -10.04 -6.64
CA VAL A 67 -7.65 -9.09 -7.27
C VAL A 67 -7.71 -7.83 -6.43
N ARG A 68 -7.55 -6.67 -7.07
CA ARG A 68 -7.75 -5.36 -6.45
C ARG A 68 -8.53 -4.49 -7.42
N ASN A 69 -9.72 -4.05 -7.02
CA ASN A 69 -10.58 -3.28 -7.92
C ASN A 69 -10.15 -1.81 -8.03
N ILE A 70 -10.70 -1.16 -9.05
CA ILE A 70 -10.72 0.28 -9.22
C ILE A 70 -12.18 0.74 -9.13
N THR A 71 -12.48 1.57 -8.14
CA THR A 71 -13.78 2.22 -8.03
C THR A 71 -13.77 3.47 -8.89
N ASP A 72 -14.42 3.38 -10.04
CA ASP A 72 -14.51 4.44 -11.04
C ASP A 72 -15.95 4.90 -11.31
N VAL A 73 -16.92 4.43 -10.52
CA VAL A 73 -18.34 4.83 -10.55
C VAL A 73 -19.05 4.47 -9.23
N GLY A 74 -20.11 5.16 -8.90
CA GLY A 74 -21.07 4.76 -7.85
C GLY A 74 -20.66 5.10 -6.43
N HIS A 75 -19.50 5.73 -6.22
CA HIS A 75 -19.06 6.16 -4.90
C HIS A 75 -19.47 7.63 -4.65
N LEU A 76 -20.57 7.80 -3.94
CA LEU A 76 -21.12 9.12 -3.66
C LEU A 76 -20.40 9.82 -2.50
N GLU A 77 -20.66 11.13 -2.36
CA GLU A 77 -20.11 11.92 -1.27
C GLU A 77 -20.57 11.42 0.10
N HIS A 78 -19.72 11.59 1.10
CA HIS A 78 -19.97 11.19 2.50
C HIS A 78 -20.19 9.69 2.71
N ASP A 79 -19.82 8.83 1.70
CA ASP A 79 -20.05 7.39 1.70
C ASP A 79 -21.54 7.04 1.94
N ALA A 80 -22.41 7.90 1.42
CA ALA A 80 -23.87 7.83 1.52
C ALA A 80 -24.48 7.31 0.21
N ASP A 81 -25.80 7.01 0.23
CA ASP A 81 -26.56 6.62 -0.97
C ASP A 81 -27.10 7.83 -1.73
N GLU A 82 -26.76 9.03 -1.33
CA GLU A 82 -27.20 10.29 -1.92
C GLU A 82 -26.05 11.29 -2.00
N GLY A 83 -26.19 12.25 -2.91
CA GLY A 83 -25.15 13.21 -3.22
C GLY A 83 -24.55 13.00 -4.60
N GLU A 84 -23.59 13.82 -4.94
CA GLU A 84 -22.89 13.75 -6.21
C GLU A 84 -21.82 12.64 -6.17
N ASP A 85 -21.67 11.90 -7.27
CA ASP A 85 -20.55 10.95 -7.41
C ASP A 85 -19.22 11.69 -7.31
N LYS A 86 -18.27 11.16 -6.54
CA LYS A 86 -16.97 11.81 -6.26
C LYS A 86 -16.17 12.10 -7.52
N ILE A 87 -16.23 11.22 -8.52
CA ILE A 87 -15.54 11.38 -9.80
C ILE A 87 -16.25 12.40 -10.66
N ALA A 88 -17.60 12.31 -10.75
CA ALA A 88 -18.40 13.27 -11.50
C ALA A 88 -18.25 14.69 -10.97
N LYS A 89 -18.27 14.86 -9.66
CA LYS A 89 -18.00 16.14 -9.01
C LYS A 89 -16.62 16.70 -9.36
N LYS A 90 -15.59 15.86 -9.30
CA LYS A 90 -14.23 16.25 -9.64
C LYS A 90 -14.13 16.66 -11.13
N ALA A 91 -14.73 15.88 -12.01
CA ALA A 91 -14.78 16.16 -13.45
C ALA A 91 -15.46 17.51 -13.73
N ARG A 92 -16.61 17.77 -13.12
CA ARG A 92 -17.32 19.04 -13.25
C ARG A 92 -16.51 20.24 -12.76
N LEU A 93 -15.83 20.10 -11.61
CA LEU A 93 -14.98 21.17 -11.04
C LEU A 93 -13.76 21.47 -11.91
N GLU A 94 -13.22 20.49 -12.58
CA GLU A 94 -12.03 20.62 -13.45
C GLU A 94 -12.37 20.77 -14.94
N GLN A 95 -13.67 20.76 -15.28
CA GLN A 95 -14.18 20.85 -16.68
C GLN A 95 -13.65 19.71 -17.57
N LEU A 96 -13.63 18.49 -17.01
CA LEU A 96 -13.17 17.26 -17.65
C LEU A 96 -14.34 16.26 -17.78
N GLU A 97 -14.16 15.24 -18.61
CA GLU A 97 -15.00 14.05 -18.58
C GLU A 97 -14.64 13.14 -17.40
N PRO A 98 -15.60 12.43 -16.77
CA PRO A 98 -15.32 11.53 -15.65
C PRO A 98 -14.18 10.53 -15.93
N MET A 99 -14.14 9.95 -17.13
CA MET A 99 -13.10 8.98 -17.49
C MET A 99 -11.71 9.62 -17.72
N GLU A 100 -11.62 10.91 -18.02
CA GLU A 100 -10.33 11.64 -18.02
C GLU A 100 -9.80 11.77 -16.59
N VAL A 101 -10.67 12.09 -15.62
CA VAL A 101 -10.32 12.13 -14.19
C VAL A 101 -9.83 10.75 -13.71
N VAL A 102 -10.59 9.69 -14.02
CA VAL A 102 -10.22 8.30 -13.70
C VAL A 102 -8.84 7.96 -14.25
N GLN A 103 -8.62 8.19 -15.55
CA GLN A 103 -7.35 7.84 -16.22
C GLN A 103 -6.18 8.61 -15.63
N TYR A 104 -6.36 9.90 -15.33
CA TYR A 104 -5.32 10.74 -14.76
C TYR A 104 -4.89 10.26 -13.37
N TYR A 105 -5.85 10.09 -12.44
CA TYR A 105 -5.54 9.70 -11.07
C TYR A 105 -5.15 8.24 -10.93
N LEU A 106 -5.68 7.34 -11.77
CA LEU A 106 -5.25 5.94 -11.81
C LEU A 106 -3.76 5.82 -12.19
N ASN A 107 -3.31 6.55 -13.22
CA ASN A 107 -1.91 6.56 -13.61
C ASN A 107 -1.00 7.07 -12.47
N ARG A 108 -1.43 8.09 -11.74
CA ARG A 108 -0.70 8.63 -10.58
C ARG A 108 -0.69 7.64 -9.42
N TYR A 109 -1.81 6.95 -9.18
CA TYR A 109 -1.89 5.89 -8.19
C TYR A 109 -0.90 4.76 -8.50
N HIS A 110 -0.88 4.27 -9.73
CA HIS A 110 0.07 3.21 -10.13
C HIS A 110 1.52 3.65 -9.95
N LYS A 111 1.89 4.86 -10.34
CA LYS A 111 3.24 5.41 -10.11
C LYS A 111 3.60 5.47 -8.63
N ALA A 112 2.67 5.88 -7.79
CA ALA A 112 2.91 5.92 -6.34
C ALA A 112 3.09 4.51 -5.74
N MET A 113 2.30 3.52 -6.20
CA MET A 113 2.44 2.12 -5.77
C MET A 113 3.76 1.50 -6.27
N GLU A 114 4.17 1.77 -7.49
CA GLU A 114 5.46 1.35 -8.06
C GLU A 114 6.63 1.96 -7.27
N ALA A 115 6.56 3.25 -6.94
CA ALA A 115 7.55 3.92 -6.11
C ALA A 115 7.69 3.24 -4.74
N LEU A 116 6.58 2.87 -4.11
CA LEU A 116 6.53 2.11 -2.86
C LEU A 116 6.93 0.63 -3.00
N ASN A 117 7.28 0.17 -4.21
CA ASN A 117 7.59 -1.22 -4.53
C ASN A 117 6.46 -2.21 -4.17
N VAL A 118 5.21 -1.76 -4.30
CA VAL A 118 4.03 -2.62 -4.20
C VAL A 118 3.86 -3.39 -5.51
N LEU A 119 3.76 -4.71 -5.42
CA LEU A 119 3.54 -5.55 -6.59
C LEU A 119 2.15 -5.32 -7.19
N PRO A 120 2.01 -5.32 -8.51
CA PRO A 120 0.69 -5.22 -9.13
C PRO A 120 -0.17 -6.44 -8.76
N PRO A 121 -1.51 -6.27 -8.67
CA PRO A 121 -2.41 -7.40 -8.55
C PRO A 121 -2.40 -8.27 -9.82
N SER A 122 -2.86 -9.52 -9.71
CA SER A 122 -3.04 -10.39 -10.87
C SER A 122 -4.12 -9.88 -11.81
N ILE A 123 -5.17 -9.26 -11.24
CA ILE A 123 -6.30 -8.68 -11.96
C ILE A 123 -6.70 -7.38 -11.26
N GLU A 124 -6.87 -6.32 -12.03
CA GLU A 124 -7.31 -5.01 -11.54
C GLU A 124 -8.60 -4.59 -12.27
N PRO A 125 -9.77 -5.11 -11.83
CA PRO A 125 -11.04 -4.84 -12.51
C PRO A 125 -11.60 -3.47 -12.14
N HIS A 126 -12.27 -2.83 -13.11
CA HIS A 126 -12.97 -1.56 -12.92
C HIS A 126 -14.46 -1.82 -12.63
N ALA A 127 -15.05 -1.07 -11.71
CA ALA A 127 -16.47 -1.16 -11.38
C ALA A 127 -17.35 -0.86 -12.61
N SER A 128 -17.00 0.17 -13.42
CA SER A 128 -17.70 0.51 -14.65
C SER A 128 -17.63 -0.56 -15.74
N GLY A 129 -16.60 -1.41 -15.71
CA GLY A 129 -16.43 -2.55 -16.62
C GLY A 129 -17.24 -3.79 -16.23
N HIS A 130 -17.92 -3.76 -15.06
CA HIS A 130 -18.61 -4.92 -14.47
C HIS A 130 -20.07 -4.62 -14.12
N ILE A 131 -20.71 -3.74 -14.90
CA ILE A 131 -22.11 -3.34 -14.69
C ILE A 131 -23.07 -4.53 -14.85
N ILE A 132 -22.79 -5.43 -15.80
CA ILE A 132 -23.64 -6.61 -16.04
C ILE A 132 -23.63 -7.52 -14.81
N GLU A 133 -22.47 -7.84 -14.28
CA GLU A 133 -22.30 -8.69 -13.10
C GLU A 133 -22.94 -8.07 -11.83
N GLN A 134 -22.89 -6.75 -11.73
CA GLN A 134 -23.55 -6.04 -10.63
C GLN A 134 -25.07 -6.07 -10.78
N ILE A 135 -25.61 -5.91 -11.99
CA ILE A 135 -27.06 -6.06 -12.26
C ILE A 135 -27.50 -7.51 -11.93
N GLU A 136 -26.76 -8.52 -12.38
CA GLU A 136 -27.06 -9.92 -12.10
C GLU A 136 -27.09 -10.19 -10.58
N LEU A 137 -26.14 -9.66 -9.82
CA LEU A 137 -26.12 -9.75 -8.36
C LEU A 137 -27.38 -9.14 -7.73
N VAL A 138 -27.79 -7.96 -8.19
CA VAL A 138 -28.97 -7.25 -7.67
C VAL A 138 -30.25 -8.06 -8.01
N GLU A 139 -30.35 -8.64 -9.21
CA GLU A 139 -31.46 -9.50 -9.60
C GLU A 139 -31.54 -10.77 -8.72
N GLU A 140 -30.40 -11.41 -8.40
CA GLU A 140 -30.35 -12.55 -7.48
C GLU A 140 -30.87 -12.16 -6.08
N ILE A 141 -30.43 -11.01 -5.52
CA ILE A 141 -30.87 -10.51 -4.23
C ILE A 141 -32.36 -10.19 -4.20
N LEU A 142 -32.90 -9.54 -5.27
CA LEU A 142 -34.32 -9.26 -5.44
C LEU A 142 -35.13 -10.56 -5.51
N LYS A 143 -34.70 -11.52 -6.30
CA LYS A 143 -35.36 -12.83 -6.46
C LYS A 143 -35.46 -13.58 -5.12
N ASN A 144 -34.43 -13.50 -4.30
CA ASN A 144 -34.39 -14.10 -2.96
C ASN A 144 -35.16 -13.27 -1.92
N GLY A 145 -35.66 -12.08 -2.32
CA GLY A 145 -36.55 -11.26 -1.54
C GLY A 145 -35.88 -10.40 -0.47
N TYR A 146 -34.57 -10.16 -0.55
CA TYR A 146 -33.82 -9.27 0.35
C TYR A 146 -33.58 -7.86 -0.21
N ALA A 147 -34.22 -7.53 -1.32
CA ALA A 147 -34.19 -6.20 -1.88
C ALA A 147 -35.59 -5.78 -2.36
N TYR A 148 -35.77 -4.48 -2.63
CA TYR A 148 -37.00 -3.92 -3.15
C TYR A 148 -36.71 -2.74 -4.07
N GLU A 149 -37.62 -2.52 -5.03
CA GLU A 149 -37.61 -1.36 -5.91
C GLU A 149 -38.32 -0.16 -5.26
N SER A 150 -37.77 1.04 -5.47
CA SER A 150 -38.39 2.31 -5.09
C SER A 150 -37.93 3.41 -6.06
N GLU A 151 -38.86 4.04 -6.74
CA GLU A 151 -38.65 5.16 -7.67
C GLU A 151 -37.53 4.92 -8.72
N GLY A 152 -37.42 3.68 -9.22
CA GLY A 152 -36.40 3.26 -10.19
C GLY A 152 -35.04 2.95 -9.59
N SER A 153 -34.88 3.07 -8.30
CA SER A 153 -33.74 2.59 -7.53
C SER A 153 -34.03 1.23 -6.89
N VAL A 154 -32.98 0.48 -6.51
CA VAL A 154 -33.11 -0.79 -5.77
C VAL A 154 -32.33 -0.68 -4.47
N TYR A 155 -32.99 -1.04 -3.38
CA TYR A 155 -32.42 -1.00 -2.05
C TYR A 155 -32.39 -2.39 -1.41
N PHE A 156 -31.34 -2.68 -0.65
CA PHE A 156 -31.24 -3.86 0.19
C PHE A 156 -32.11 -3.67 1.45
N ASP A 157 -32.96 -4.65 1.76
CA ASP A 157 -33.86 -4.66 2.93
C ASP A 157 -33.11 -5.22 4.15
N VAL A 158 -32.40 -4.34 4.86
CA VAL A 158 -31.59 -4.72 6.02
C VAL A 158 -32.47 -5.26 7.17
N ALA A 159 -33.67 -4.71 7.36
CA ALA A 159 -34.57 -5.17 8.42
C ALA A 159 -35.07 -6.60 8.18
N LYS A 160 -35.37 -6.95 6.92
CA LYS A 160 -35.75 -8.31 6.53
C LYS A 160 -34.58 -9.26 6.65
N TYR A 161 -33.42 -8.88 6.11
CA TYR A 161 -32.20 -9.69 6.20
C TYR A 161 -31.84 -10.00 7.66
N ASN A 162 -31.91 -9.01 8.55
CA ASN A 162 -31.58 -9.18 9.97
C ASN A 162 -32.53 -10.13 10.74
N LYS A 163 -33.74 -10.38 10.23
CA LYS A 163 -34.65 -11.38 10.82
C LYS A 163 -34.21 -12.81 10.54
N ASP A 164 -33.67 -13.06 9.33
CA ASP A 164 -33.30 -14.39 8.85
C ASP A 164 -31.81 -14.66 9.12
N HIS A 165 -31.00 -13.60 9.12
CA HIS A 165 -29.55 -13.59 9.27
C HIS A 165 -29.14 -12.53 10.28
N HIS A 166 -27.87 -12.44 10.62
CA HIS A 166 -27.35 -11.42 11.53
C HIS A 166 -26.63 -10.33 10.75
N TYR A 167 -27.23 -9.11 10.61
CA TYR A 167 -26.56 -7.93 10.08
C TYR A 167 -25.69 -7.29 11.18
N GLY A 168 -24.42 -7.03 10.89
CA GLY A 168 -23.45 -6.58 11.88
C GLY A 168 -22.53 -7.68 12.37
N LYS A 169 -22.51 -8.83 11.68
CA LYS A 169 -21.70 -10.01 12.05
C LYS A 169 -20.20 -9.71 12.05
N LEU A 170 -19.71 -8.95 11.07
CA LEU A 170 -18.30 -8.55 10.95
C LEU A 170 -17.95 -7.39 11.90
N SER A 171 -18.77 -6.35 11.90
CA SER A 171 -18.53 -5.12 12.68
C SER A 171 -18.80 -5.29 14.16
N GLY A 172 -19.61 -6.26 14.53
CA GLY A 172 -20.10 -6.45 15.89
C GLY A 172 -21.17 -5.44 16.32
N ARG A 173 -21.73 -4.71 15.35
CA ARG A 173 -22.84 -3.77 15.60
C ARG A 173 -24.18 -4.52 15.56
N ASN A 174 -25.10 -4.10 16.39
CA ASN A 174 -26.50 -4.54 16.26
C ASN A 174 -27.29 -3.53 15.40
N LEU A 175 -28.45 -3.95 14.90
CA LEU A 175 -29.27 -3.07 14.05
C LEU A 175 -29.72 -1.79 14.76
N ASP A 176 -29.99 -1.84 16.07
CA ASP A 176 -30.36 -0.66 16.85
C ASP A 176 -29.22 0.35 16.92
N ASP A 177 -27.96 -0.11 17.05
CA ASP A 177 -26.79 0.77 17.00
C ASP A 177 -26.64 1.42 15.62
N VAL A 178 -26.93 0.68 14.54
CA VAL A 178 -26.90 1.20 13.16
C VAL A 178 -27.97 2.28 12.98
N LEU A 179 -29.20 2.03 13.43
CA LEU A 179 -30.30 2.98 13.36
C LEU A 179 -30.03 4.26 14.17
N ASN A 180 -29.42 4.12 15.35
CA ASN A 180 -29.09 5.26 16.21
C ASN A 180 -27.92 6.09 15.67
N THR A 181 -27.06 5.53 14.84
CA THR A 181 -25.93 6.23 14.22
C THR A 181 -26.24 6.85 12.86
N THR A 182 -27.32 6.41 12.20
CA THR A 182 -27.81 7.01 10.96
C THR A 182 -28.44 8.36 11.31
N ARG A 183 -27.73 9.45 10.99
CA ARG A 183 -28.31 10.81 11.04
C ARG A 183 -29.46 10.86 10.05
N GLU A 184 -30.52 11.62 10.39
CA GLU A 184 -31.52 12.04 9.40
C GLU A 184 -30.79 12.81 8.28
N LEU A 185 -30.47 12.10 7.20
CA LEU A 185 -29.94 12.69 5.97
C LEU A 185 -31.14 13.00 5.08
N ASP A 186 -31.14 14.15 4.46
CA ASP A 186 -32.13 14.51 3.42
C ASP A 186 -32.13 13.42 2.34
N GLY A 187 -33.31 13.01 1.85
CA GLY A 187 -33.47 12.04 0.77
C GLY A 187 -33.85 10.61 1.18
N GLN A 188 -34.15 10.37 2.45
CA GLN A 188 -34.59 9.04 2.93
C GLN A 188 -36.03 8.65 2.52
N SER A 189 -36.70 9.47 1.71
CA SER A 189 -38.09 9.20 1.26
C SER A 189 -38.22 7.92 0.41
N GLU A 190 -37.16 7.49 -0.27
CA GLU A 190 -37.15 6.28 -1.09
C GLU A 190 -36.93 4.99 -0.28
N LYS A 191 -36.32 5.08 0.90
CA LYS A 191 -35.97 3.93 1.74
C LYS A 191 -37.10 3.54 2.69
N ARG A 192 -37.31 2.25 2.88
CA ARG A 192 -38.23 1.71 3.89
C ARG A 192 -37.67 1.85 5.30
N ASN A 193 -36.33 1.75 5.42
CA ASN A 193 -35.62 1.85 6.69
C ASN A 193 -34.30 2.63 6.47
N PRO A 194 -33.93 3.51 7.41
CA PRO A 194 -32.66 4.27 7.30
C PRO A 194 -31.39 3.41 7.17
N ALA A 195 -31.42 2.17 7.65
CA ALA A 195 -30.31 1.24 7.54
C ALA A 195 -30.21 0.57 6.16
N ASP A 196 -31.23 0.65 5.32
CA ASP A 196 -31.20 0.10 3.97
C ASP A 196 -30.16 0.83 3.14
N PHE A 197 -29.50 0.12 2.23
CA PHE A 197 -28.45 0.67 1.38
C PHE A 197 -28.75 0.41 -0.11
N ALA A 198 -28.28 1.31 -0.97
CA ALA A 198 -28.52 1.21 -2.39
C ALA A 198 -27.74 0.06 -3.03
N LEU A 199 -28.44 -0.72 -3.85
CA LEU A 199 -27.86 -1.71 -4.75
C LEU A 199 -27.80 -1.17 -6.19
N TRP A 200 -28.83 -0.39 -6.59
CA TRP A 200 -28.89 0.34 -7.84
C TRP A 200 -29.53 1.71 -7.61
N LYS A 201 -28.92 2.77 -8.12
CA LYS A 201 -29.49 4.13 -8.04
C LYS A 201 -29.97 4.59 -9.39
N CYS A 202 -31.21 5.10 -9.44
CA CYS A 202 -31.74 5.82 -10.58
C CYS A 202 -30.92 7.10 -10.81
N ALA A 203 -30.36 7.26 -12.01
CA ALA A 203 -29.55 8.41 -12.34
C ALA A 203 -30.40 9.66 -12.57
N GLN A 204 -29.95 10.79 -12.02
CA GLN A 204 -30.48 12.10 -12.39
C GLN A 204 -29.99 12.49 -13.80
N PRO A 205 -30.67 13.42 -14.50
CA PRO A 205 -30.30 13.83 -15.85
C PRO A 205 -28.82 14.28 -15.98
N GLU A 206 -28.26 14.82 -14.93
CA GLU A 206 -26.88 15.34 -14.87
C GLU A 206 -25.83 14.24 -14.78
N HIS A 207 -26.19 13.02 -14.39
CA HIS A 207 -25.27 11.91 -14.28
C HIS A 207 -24.84 11.43 -15.67
N ILE A 208 -23.56 11.62 -16.01
CA ILE A 208 -22.96 11.13 -17.27
C ILE A 208 -22.74 9.62 -17.18
N MET A 209 -22.20 9.13 -16.06
CA MET A 209 -21.92 7.72 -15.81
C MET A 209 -23.20 7.00 -15.38
N ARG A 210 -23.95 6.48 -16.37
CA ARG A 210 -25.20 5.74 -16.17
C ARG A 210 -25.40 4.70 -17.25
N TRP A 211 -26.04 3.62 -16.89
CA TRP A 211 -26.30 2.47 -17.76
C TRP A 211 -27.76 2.04 -17.69
N PRO A 212 -28.28 1.46 -18.79
CA PRO A 212 -29.61 0.87 -18.76
C PRO A 212 -29.62 -0.36 -17.84
N SER A 213 -30.68 -0.52 -17.06
CA SER A 213 -30.95 -1.70 -16.24
C SER A 213 -32.43 -2.06 -16.30
N PRO A 214 -32.87 -3.21 -15.75
CA PRO A 214 -34.27 -3.56 -15.65
C PRO A 214 -35.13 -2.55 -14.90
N TRP A 215 -34.53 -1.75 -14.01
CA TRP A 215 -35.25 -0.82 -13.11
C TRP A 215 -35.25 0.62 -13.63
N SER A 216 -34.11 1.07 -14.13
CA SER A 216 -33.95 2.44 -14.66
C SER A 216 -32.62 2.61 -15.37
N ASN A 217 -32.43 3.75 -16.05
CA ASN A 217 -31.07 4.24 -16.35
C ASN A 217 -30.42 4.72 -15.04
N GLY A 218 -29.33 4.10 -14.65
CA GLY A 218 -28.73 4.35 -13.35
C GLY A 218 -27.30 3.83 -13.23
N PHE A 219 -26.88 3.64 -12.02
CA PHE A 219 -25.54 3.13 -11.67
C PHE A 219 -25.60 2.24 -10.42
N PRO A 220 -24.65 1.30 -10.24
CA PRO A 220 -24.66 0.42 -9.09
C PRO A 220 -24.32 1.17 -7.80
N GLY A 221 -24.87 0.71 -6.68
CA GLY A 221 -24.44 1.13 -5.36
C GLY A 221 -23.00 0.69 -5.08
N TRP A 222 -22.24 1.51 -4.38
CA TRP A 222 -20.81 1.30 -4.11
C TRP A 222 -20.48 -0.08 -3.52
N HIS A 223 -21.36 -0.65 -2.70
CA HIS A 223 -21.13 -1.93 -2.04
C HIS A 223 -21.28 -3.16 -2.96
N CYS A 224 -21.87 -3.01 -4.16
CA CYS A 224 -22.08 -4.13 -5.10
C CYS A 224 -20.80 -4.54 -5.84
N GLU A 225 -19.88 -3.59 -6.06
CA GLU A 225 -18.73 -3.80 -6.94
C GLU A 225 -17.81 -4.94 -6.47
N CYS A 226 -17.43 -4.92 -5.18
CA CYS A 226 -16.49 -5.91 -4.64
C CYS A 226 -17.12 -7.30 -4.55
N THR A 227 -18.41 -7.39 -4.21
CA THR A 227 -19.16 -8.65 -4.20
C THR A 227 -19.23 -9.26 -5.61
N ALA A 228 -19.65 -8.48 -6.61
CA ALA A 228 -19.80 -8.95 -7.98
C ALA A 228 -18.45 -9.33 -8.61
N MET A 229 -17.42 -8.48 -8.47
CA MET A 229 -16.09 -8.73 -9.03
C MET A 229 -15.35 -9.84 -8.29
N GLY A 230 -15.52 -9.96 -6.97
CA GLY A 230 -15.00 -11.06 -6.17
C GLY A 230 -15.54 -12.40 -6.64
N LYS A 231 -16.87 -12.52 -6.76
CA LYS A 231 -17.55 -13.72 -7.31
C LYS A 231 -17.06 -14.05 -8.72
N LYS A 232 -16.94 -13.06 -9.60
CA LYS A 232 -16.51 -13.26 -10.99
C LYS A 232 -15.09 -13.83 -11.12
N TYR A 233 -14.13 -13.29 -10.36
CA TYR A 233 -12.72 -13.63 -10.55
C TYR A 233 -12.18 -14.68 -9.60
N LEU A 234 -12.80 -14.84 -8.44
CA LEU A 234 -12.35 -15.78 -7.40
C LEU A 234 -13.33 -16.90 -7.14
N GLY A 235 -14.57 -16.81 -7.66
CA GLY A 235 -15.61 -17.82 -7.48
C GLY A 235 -16.57 -17.49 -6.34
N GLU A 236 -17.50 -18.42 -6.09
CA GLU A 236 -18.52 -18.29 -5.03
C GLU A 236 -17.89 -18.22 -3.63
N HIS A 237 -16.73 -18.87 -3.45
CA HIS A 237 -15.95 -18.85 -2.22
C HIS A 237 -14.49 -18.61 -2.52
N PHE A 238 -13.85 -17.74 -1.74
CA PHE A 238 -12.42 -17.48 -1.83
C PHE A 238 -11.78 -17.24 -0.46
N ASP A 239 -10.44 -17.26 -0.42
CA ASP A 239 -9.73 -17.38 0.84
C ASP A 239 -9.71 -16.08 1.65
N ILE A 240 -9.27 -14.97 1.06
CA ILE A 240 -8.94 -13.73 1.78
C ILE A 240 -9.63 -12.53 1.16
N HIS A 241 -10.35 -11.75 1.99
CA HIS A 241 -10.79 -10.41 1.63
C HIS A 241 -10.18 -9.39 2.59
N GLY A 242 -9.65 -8.30 2.05
CA GLY A 242 -8.94 -7.31 2.84
C GLY A 242 -9.20 -5.86 2.48
N GLY A 243 -8.91 -4.99 3.45
CA GLY A 243 -9.01 -3.53 3.31
C GLY A 243 -8.62 -2.78 4.57
N GLY A 244 -8.87 -1.49 4.61
CA GLY A 244 -8.77 -0.68 5.82
C GLY A 244 -9.87 -1.01 6.82
N MET A 245 -9.60 -0.80 8.11
CA MET A 245 -10.62 -1.05 9.15
C MET A 245 -11.84 -0.12 9.06
N ASP A 246 -11.73 0.99 8.35
CA ASP A 246 -12.85 1.88 8.01
C ASP A 246 -13.85 1.23 7.05
N LEU A 247 -13.44 0.23 6.28
CA LEU A 247 -14.31 -0.55 5.41
C LEU A 247 -15.10 -1.65 6.14
N ILE A 248 -14.73 -2.02 7.37
CA ILE A 248 -15.47 -3.03 8.14
C ILE A 248 -16.97 -2.70 8.17
N PHE A 249 -17.29 -1.43 8.38
CA PHE A 249 -18.64 -0.92 8.35
C PHE A 249 -18.69 0.47 7.69
N PRO A 250 -19.59 0.69 6.70
CA PRO A 250 -20.62 -0.25 6.26
C PRO A 250 -20.17 -1.23 5.16
N HIS A 251 -19.09 -0.98 4.42
CA HIS A 251 -18.77 -1.59 3.12
C HIS A 251 -18.71 -3.13 3.18
N HIS A 252 -17.79 -3.71 3.96
CA HIS A 252 -17.63 -5.16 4.04
C HIS A 252 -18.80 -5.87 4.73
N GLU A 253 -19.48 -5.19 5.67
CA GLU A 253 -20.73 -5.71 6.24
C GLU A 253 -21.82 -5.83 5.18
N CYS A 254 -21.95 -4.85 4.29
CA CYS A 254 -22.87 -4.89 3.17
C CYS A 254 -22.50 -5.98 2.16
N GLU A 255 -21.20 -6.24 1.92
CA GLU A 255 -20.76 -7.32 1.04
C GLU A 255 -21.13 -8.70 1.60
N ILE A 256 -20.96 -8.92 2.92
CA ILE A 256 -21.44 -10.15 3.57
C ILE A 256 -22.95 -10.29 3.38
N ALA A 257 -23.71 -9.23 3.61
CA ALA A 257 -25.15 -9.26 3.45
C ALA A 257 -25.58 -9.56 2.01
N GLN A 258 -24.93 -8.97 1.02
CA GLN A 258 -25.16 -9.24 -0.40
C GLN A 258 -24.81 -10.67 -0.79
N SER A 259 -23.68 -11.19 -0.32
CA SER A 259 -23.25 -12.55 -0.59
C SER A 259 -24.25 -13.57 -0.02
N VAL A 260 -24.59 -13.43 1.26
CA VAL A 260 -25.57 -14.33 1.91
C VAL A 260 -26.95 -14.19 1.26
N ALA A 261 -27.40 -12.99 0.92
CA ALA A 261 -28.69 -12.77 0.28
C ALA A 261 -28.77 -13.31 -1.15
N SER A 262 -27.65 -13.32 -1.90
CA SER A 262 -27.64 -13.83 -3.28
C SER A 262 -27.41 -15.33 -3.37
N GLN A 263 -26.48 -15.90 -2.60
CA GLN A 263 -26.07 -17.31 -2.73
C GLN A 263 -26.30 -18.18 -1.48
N GLY A 264 -26.70 -17.60 -0.36
CA GLY A 264 -27.06 -18.31 0.87
C GLY A 264 -25.99 -18.35 1.95
N ASP A 265 -24.74 -18.00 1.63
CA ASP A 265 -23.63 -17.99 2.57
C ASP A 265 -22.59 -16.91 2.25
N ASP A 266 -21.61 -16.71 3.18
CA ASP A 266 -20.51 -15.79 3.00
C ASP A 266 -19.49 -16.34 2.00
N MET A 267 -19.08 -15.53 1.05
CA MET A 267 -18.09 -15.92 0.04
C MET A 267 -16.65 -15.89 0.56
N VAL A 268 -16.38 -15.30 1.73
CA VAL A 268 -15.03 -15.03 2.23
C VAL A 268 -14.70 -15.88 3.46
N HIS A 269 -13.55 -16.57 3.41
CA HIS A 269 -13.10 -17.39 4.54
C HIS A 269 -12.36 -16.53 5.60
N TYR A 270 -11.44 -15.65 5.19
CA TYR A 270 -10.67 -14.79 6.09
C TYR A 270 -10.87 -13.31 5.77
N TRP A 271 -11.42 -12.57 6.71
CA TRP A 271 -11.54 -11.12 6.64
C TRP A 271 -10.36 -10.46 7.33
N MET A 272 -9.55 -9.71 6.59
CA MET A 272 -8.34 -9.06 7.11
C MET A 272 -8.41 -7.54 7.00
N HIS A 273 -8.10 -6.83 8.09
CA HIS A 273 -8.17 -5.36 8.11
C HIS A 273 -6.91 -4.76 8.72
N ASN A 274 -6.31 -3.82 8.00
CA ASN A 274 -5.27 -2.98 8.56
C ASN A 274 -5.86 -1.79 9.32
N ASN A 275 -5.15 -1.36 10.37
CA ASN A 275 -5.57 -0.22 11.18
C ASN A 275 -5.23 1.12 10.48
N MET A 276 -5.73 2.22 11.02
CA MET A 276 -5.60 3.57 10.46
C MET A 276 -4.18 4.14 10.63
N ILE A 277 -3.90 5.18 9.85
CA ILE A 277 -2.78 6.10 10.06
C ILE A 277 -3.34 7.41 10.61
N THR A 278 -2.70 7.92 11.65
CA THR A 278 -2.96 9.26 12.20
C THR A 278 -1.78 10.20 11.85
N ILE A 279 -2.00 11.48 11.95
CA ILE A 279 -0.98 12.52 11.75
C ILE A 279 -0.93 13.36 13.02
N ASN A 280 0.18 13.27 13.76
CA ASN A 280 0.35 13.92 15.07
C ASN A 280 -0.83 13.62 16.02
N GLY A 281 -1.21 12.34 16.12
CA GLY A 281 -2.32 11.86 16.97
C GLY A 281 -3.73 12.15 16.44
N GLN A 282 -3.88 12.80 15.29
CA GLN A 282 -5.18 13.15 14.72
C GLN A 282 -5.49 12.33 13.46
N LYS A 283 -6.78 12.03 13.24
CA LYS A 283 -7.21 11.43 11.97
C LYS A 283 -6.82 12.33 10.80
N MET A 284 -6.29 11.75 9.73
CA MET A 284 -6.01 12.47 8.50
C MET A 284 -7.32 12.89 7.82
N GLY A 285 -7.41 14.15 7.41
CA GLY A 285 -8.58 14.67 6.71
C GLY A 285 -8.35 16.07 6.11
N LYS A 286 -9.00 16.32 4.97
CA LYS A 286 -8.91 17.63 4.29
C LYS A 286 -9.41 18.78 5.17
N SER A 287 -10.47 18.54 5.94
CA SER A 287 -11.05 19.52 6.88
C SER A 287 -10.13 19.90 8.05
N TYR A 288 -9.17 19.03 8.39
CA TYR A 288 -8.19 19.29 9.44
C TYR A 288 -6.91 19.96 8.90
N GLY A 289 -6.79 20.13 7.59
CA GLY A 289 -5.59 20.69 6.94
C GLY A 289 -4.33 19.85 7.10
N ASN A 290 -4.48 18.57 7.46
CA ASN A 290 -3.41 17.60 7.67
C ASN A 290 -3.44 16.46 6.63
N PHE A 291 -4.13 16.66 5.52
CA PHE A 291 -4.17 15.72 4.41
C PHE A 291 -2.91 15.89 3.57
N ILE A 292 -2.09 14.84 3.50
CA ILE A 292 -0.82 14.83 2.75
C ILE A 292 -0.88 13.68 1.76
N ASN A 293 -0.68 13.95 0.48
CA ASN A 293 -0.57 12.90 -0.53
C ASN A 293 0.87 12.35 -0.64
N LEU A 294 1.03 11.19 -1.27
CA LEU A 294 2.33 10.53 -1.37
C LEU A 294 3.36 11.32 -2.18
N ASP A 295 2.91 12.02 -3.22
CA ASP A 295 3.78 12.87 -4.04
C ASP A 295 4.38 14.03 -3.21
N GLU A 296 3.56 14.63 -2.33
CA GLU A 296 4.02 15.65 -1.39
C GLU A 296 5.05 15.09 -0.39
N PHE A 297 4.88 13.84 0.07
CA PHE A 297 5.89 13.18 0.91
C PHE A 297 7.20 13.00 0.15
N PHE A 298 7.12 12.50 -1.08
CA PHE A 298 8.31 12.19 -1.88
C PHE A 298 9.11 13.43 -2.26
N HIS A 299 8.45 14.59 -2.39
CA HIS A 299 9.08 15.85 -2.77
C HIS A 299 9.21 16.88 -1.62
N GLY A 300 8.65 16.57 -0.44
CA GLY A 300 8.71 17.48 0.72
C GLY A 300 7.93 18.79 0.53
N THR A 301 6.89 18.80 -0.29
CA THR A 301 6.21 20.05 -0.71
C THR A 301 5.06 20.46 0.21
N HIS A 302 4.62 19.61 1.13
CA HIS A 302 3.54 19.95 2.07
C HIS A 302 4.07 20.73 3.29
N LYS A 303 3.31 21.72 3.77
CA LYS A 303 3.69 22.61 4.89
C LYS A 303 3.99 21.90 6.22
N LEU A 304 3.47 20.70 6.44
CA LEU A 304 3.72 19.90 7.65
C LEU A 304 4.99 19.05 7.54
N LEU A 305 5.62 18.99 6.38
CA LEU A 305 6.83 18.21 6.16
C LEU A 305 8.05 19.10 6.35
N THR A 306 9.06 18.61 7.07
CA THR A 306 10.34 19.31 7.26
C THR A 306 11.36 19.00 6.18
N GLN A 307 11.13 17.92 5.41
CA GLN A 307 11.98 17.46 4.31
C GLN A 307 11.19 16.53 3.37
N ALA A 308 11.78 16.18 2.23
CA ALA A 308 11.34 15.07 1.41
C ALA A 308 11.66 13.73 2.09
N TYR A 309 10.79 12.75 1.91
CA TYR A 309 11.00 11.38 2.40
C TYR A 309 10.91 10.39 1.25
N SER A 310 11.89 9.52 1.13
CA SER A 310 11.90 8.53 0.06
C SER A 310 10.72 7.55 0.16
N PRO A 311 10.27 6.97 -0.96
CA PRO A 311 9.24 5.94 -0.96
C PRO A 311 9.58 4.75 -0.04
N MET A 312 10.85 4.34 0.01
CA MET A 312 11.27 3.24 0.90
C MET A 312 11.29 3.64 2.37
N THR A 313 11.55 4.90 2.70
CA THR A 313 11.38 5.43 4.06
C THR A 313 9.92 5.33 4.50
N ILE A 314 8.97 5.69 3.64
CA ILE A 314 7.53 5.56 3.91
C ILE A 314 7.13 4.09 4.08
N ARG A 315 7.59 3.21 3.18
CA ARG A 315 7.34 1.77 3.27
C ARG A 315 7.89 1.19 4.57
N PHE A 316 9.14 1.49 4.91
CA PHE A 316 9.80 1.02 6.11
C PHE A 316 9.12 1.52 7.39
N PHE A 317 8.73 2.80 7.42
CA PHE A 317 7.97 3.39 8.52
C PHE A 317 6.65 2.63 8.77
N ILE A 318 5.90 2.34 7.71
CA ILE A 318 4.64 1.58 7.83
C ILE A 318 4.89 0.17 8.35
N LEU A 319 5.96 -0.50 7.91
CA LEU A 319 6.31 -1.86 8.30
C LEU A 319 6.88 -1.99 9.72
N GLN A 320 7.35 -0.88 10.32
CA GLN A 320 7.79 -0.86 11.72
C GLN A 320 6.65 -1.02 12.73
N ALA A 321 5.41 -0.92 12.31
CA ALA A 321 4.24 -1.21 13.13
C ALA A 321 3.49 -2.43 12.59
N HIS A 322 2.93 -3.23 13.48
CA HIS A 322 2.04 -4.32 13.08
C HIS A 322 0.84 -3.76 12.29
N TYR A 323 0.39 -4.46 11.23
CA TYR A 323 -0.67 -3.93 10.37
C TYR A 323 -1.98 -3.64 11.10
N ARG A 324 -2.28 -4.36 12.19
CA ARG A 324 -3.46 -4.13 13.05
C ARG A 324 -3.28 -3.01 14.09
N SER A 325 -2.09 -2.46 14.26
CA SER A 325 -1.83 -1.35 15.17
C SER A 325 -1.99 -0.02 14.45
N THR A 326 -2.44 1.02 15.14
CA THR A 326 -2.41 2.38 14.61
C THR A 326 -0.97 2.82 14.36
N VAL A 327 -0.74 3.53 13.28
CA VAL A 327 0.54 4.19 12.98
C VAL A 327 0.33 5.69 13.05
N ASP A 328 1.13 6.35 13.87
CA ASP A 328 1.09 7.80 13.97
C ASP A 328 2.28 8.43 13.23
N PHE A 329 1.95 9.22 12.20
CA PHE A 329 2.94 9.98 11.46
C PHE A 329 3.37 11.22 12.24
N SER A 330 4.68 11.40 12.35
CA SER A 330 5.33 12.69 12.65
C SER A 330 6.64 12.79 11.88
N ASN A 331 7.19 14.00 11.73
CA ASN A 331 8.50 14.16 11.07
C ASN A 331 9.60 13.40 11.82
N GLU A 332 9.57 13.44 13.15
CA GLU A 332 10.53 12.73 14.01
C GLU A 332 10.47 11.22 13.79
N ALA A 333 9.26 10.65 13.66
CA ALA A 333 9.08 9.22 13.42
C ALA A 333 9.58 8.82 12.03
N LEU A 334 9.32 9.62 10.99
CA LEU A 334 9.87 9.36 9.65
C LEU A 334 11.39 9.51 9.59
N GLN A 335 11.96 10.54 10.23
CA GLN A 335 13.41 10.71 10.30
C GLN A 335 14.08 9.56 11.05
N ALA A 336 13.42 9.02 12.10
CA ALA A 336 13.90 7.84 12.79
C ALA A 336 13.84 6.59 11.89
N ALA A 337 12.76 6.43 11.12
CA ALA A 337 12.62 5.35 10.15
C ALA A 337 13.68 5.43 9.04
N GLU A 338 13.93 6.62 8.49
CA GLU A 338 14.96 6.89 7.49
C GLU A 338 16.34 6.45 7.99
N LYS A 339 16.75 6.92 9.18
CA LYS A 339 18.02 6.53 9.80
C LYS A 339 18.10 5.02 10.07
N GLY A 340 16.97 4.41 10.45
CA GLY A 340 16.89 2.96 10.65
C GLY A 340 17.11 2.20 9.34
N LEU A 341 16.44 2.62 8.27
CA LEU A 341 16.59 2.05 6.94
C LEU A 341 18.02 2.20 6.40
N GLU A 342 18.61 3.40 6.52
CA GLU A 342 20.00 3.66 6.15
C GLU A 342 20.97 2.71 6.86
N ARG A 343 20.81 2.52 8.16
CA ARG A 343 21.65 1.60 8.96
C ARG A 343 21.53 0.15 8.49
N LEU A 344 20.33 -0.32 8.16
CA LEU A 344 20.14 -1.67 7.59
C LEU A 344 20.79 -1.79 6.23
N THR A 345 20.55 -0.84 5.34
CA THR A 345 21.10 -0.82 3.98
C THR A 345 22.61 -0.77 3.97
N GLU A 346 23.22 0.06 4.81
CA GLU A 346 24.70 0.13 4.93
C GLU A 346 25.29 -1.14 5.49
N ALA A 347 24.63 -1.81 6.45
CA ALA A 347 25.08 -3.10 6.95
C ALA A 347 25.04 -4.16 5.84
N VAL A 348 23.96 -4.22 5.05
CA VAL A 348 23.85 -5.16 3.92
C VAL A 348 24.92 -4.90 2.87
N LYS A 349 25.16 -3.65 2.47
CA LYS A 349 26.28 -3.28 1.57
C LYS A 349 27.63 -3.68 2.16
N GLY A 350 27.74 -3.68 3.48
CA GLY A 350 28.92 -4.13 4.20
C GLY A 350 29.25 -5.60 3.98
N LEU A 351 28.25 -6.47 3.75
CA LEU A 351 28.47 -7.91 3.47
C LEU A 351 29.41 -8.15 2.29
N GLU A 352 29.36 -7.31 1.25
CA GLU A 352 30.21 -7.44 0.07
C GLU A 352 31.70 -7.13 0.35
N ARG A 353 31.97 -6.45 1.47
CA ARG A 353 33.34 -6.09 1.90
C ARG A 353 33.95 -7.11 2.85
N ILE A 354 33.17 -8.09 3.33
CA ILE A 354 33.65 -9.11 4.28
C ILE A 354 34.36 -10.20 3.50
N THR A 355 35.63 -10.44 3.87
CA THR A 355 36.37 -11.62 3.43
C THR A 355 36.11 -12.76 4.41
N PRO A 356 35.60 -13.92 3.93
CA PRO A 356 35.30 -15.04 4.82
C PRO A 356 36.57 -15.59 5.46
N ALA A 357 36.46 -16.03 6.73
CA ALA A 357 37.49 -16.70 7.51
C ALA A 357 37.26 -18.23 7.52
N ALA A 358 38.20 -18.98 8.09
CA ALA A 358 38.06 -20.43 8.23
C ALA A 358 36.90 -20.84 9.14
N GLN A 359 36.54 -19.99 10.13
CA GLN A 359 35.45 -20.21 11.05
C GLN A 359 34.86 -18.88 11.57
N THR A 360 33.60 -18.93 12.01
CA THR A 360 32.95 -17.82 12.69
C THR A 360 33.43 -17.73 14.13
N THR A 361 33.82 -16.52 14.56
CA THR A 361 34.22 -16.23 15.95
C THR A 361 33.74 -14.86 16.39
N GLY A 362 33.49 -14.70 17.70
CA GLY A 362 33.10 -13.40 18.30
C GLY A 362 31.67 -12.96 18.03
N ILE A 363 30.88 -13.74 17.31
CA ILE A 363 29.43 -13.61 17.16
C ILE A 363 28.79 -14.99 17.22
N GLU A 364 27.53 -15.02 17.65
CA GLU A 364 26.71 -16.22 17.77
C GLU A 364 25.35 -16.01 17.11
N GLY A 365 24.64 -17.07 16.79
CA GLY A 365 23.24 -17.02 16.37
C GLY A 365 23.01 -16.60 14.91
N VAL A 366 24.01 -16.67 14.04
CA VAL A 366 23.84 -16.39 12.60
C VAL A 366 22.77 -17.29 12.00
N LYS A 367 22.84 -18.60 12.26
CA LYS A 367 21.87 -19.59 11.76
C LYS A 367 20.48 -19.42 12.39
N ASP A 368 20.43 -18.94 13.65
CA ASP A 368 19.16 -18.71 14.34
C ASP A 368 18.36 -17.55 13.77
N LEU A 369 18.99 -16.63 13.02
CA LEU A 369 18.34 -15.43 12.51
C LEU A 369 17.18 -15.78 11.58
N ARG A 370 17.38 -16.72 10.67
CA ARG A 370 16.32 -17.24 9.78
C ARG A 370 15.19 -17.91 10.59
N GLU A 371 15.59 -18.74 11.57
CA GLU A 371 14.66 -19.46 12.42
C GLU A 371 13.81 -18.53 13.29
N LYS A 372 14.27 -17.32 13.59
CA LYS A 372 13.52 -16.26 14.30
C LYS A 372 12.60 -15.46 13.36
N CYS A 373 13.01 -15.20 12.14
CA CYS A 373 12.22 -14.41 11.19
C CYS A 373 10.95 -15.15 10.70
N TYR A 374 11.03 -16.46 10.46
CA TYR A 374 9.84 -17.23 10.02
C TYR A 374 8.71 -17.25 11.07
N PRO A 375 8.93 -17.57 12.36
CA PRO A 375 7.88 -17.49 13.35
C PRO A 375 7.24 -16.11 13.45
N ALA A 376 8.03 -15.04 13.31
CA ALA A 376 7.50 -13.68 13.30
C ALA A 376 6.57 -13.42 12.09
N MET A 377 6.97 -13.85 10.89
CA MET A 377 6.08 -13.76 9.71
C MET A 377 4.84 -14.66 9.86
N ASN A 378 5.01 -15.86 10.41
CA ASN A 378 3.92 -16.79 10.65
C ASN A 378 2.94 -16.34 11.73
N ASP A 379 3.35 -15.42 12.60
CA ASP A 379 2.49 -14.83 13.63
C ASP A 379 1.81 -13.56 13.09
N ASP A 380 0.85 -13.74 12.20
CA ASP A 380 -0.01 -12.67 11.69
C ASP A 380 0.80 -11.54 11.00
N LEU A 381 1.80 -11.92 10.18
CA LEU A 381 2.66 -10.99 9.43
C LEU A 381 3.37 -9.94 10.31
N ASN A 382 3.97 -10.36 11.41
CA ASN A 382 4.58 -9.48 12.40
C ASN A 382 5.90 -8.85 11.89
N SER A 383 5.76 -7.96 10.90
CA SER A 383 6.88 -7.25 10.26
C SER A 383 7.79 -6.49 11.26
N PRO A 384 7.29 -5.83 12.33
CA PRO A 384 8.17 -5.16 13.28
C PRO A 384 9.14 -6.11 13.98
N ILE A 385 8.73 -7.33 14.28
CA ILE A 385 9.63 -8.33 14.90
C ILE A 385 10.66 -8.84 13.87
N VAL A 386 10.26 -9.05 12.62
CA VAL A 386 11.22 -9.36 11.54
C VAL A 386 12.27 -8.26 11.40
N ILE A 387 11.84 -6.99 11.37
CA ILE A 387 12.75 -5.83 11.32
C ILE A 387 13.71 -5.81 12.51
N ALA A 388 13.22 -6.12 13.71
CA ALA A 388 14.08 -6.22 14.90
C ALA A 388 15.17 -7.29 14.73
N HIS A 389 14.83 -8.47 14.20
CA HIS A 389 15.80 -9.53 13.90
C HIS A 389 16.78 -9.13 12.79
N LEU A 390 16.33 -8.39 11.77
CA LEU A 390 17.25 -7.85 10.76
C LEU A 390 18.24 -6.85 11.38
N PHE A 391 17.85 -6.06 12.39
CA PHE A 391 18.79 -5.22 13.13
C PHE A 391 19.78 -6.04 13.98
N ASP A 392 19.38 -7.20 14.50
CA ASP A 392 20.32 -8.13 15.15
C ASP A 392 21.39 -8.60 14.14
N GLY A 393 20.96 -9.00 12.94
CA GLY A 393 21.86 -9.35 11.84
C GLY A 393 22.78 -8.19 11.43
N ALA A 394 22.24 -6.96 11.34
CA ALA A 394 23.07 -5.79 11.04
C ALA A 394 24.14 -5.52 12.12
N ARG A 395 23.83 -5.78 13.39
CA ARG A 395 24.86 -5.70 14.47
C ARG A 395 25.95 -6.75 14.29
N MET A 396 25.59 -7.98 13.92
CA MET A 396 26.57 -9.03 13.60
C MET A 396 27.52 -8.59 12.49
N ILE A 397 26.95 -8.09 11.37
CA ILE A 397 27.73 -7.60 10.23
C ILE A 397 28.69 -6.49 10.65
N ASN A 398 28.20 -5.48 11.39
CA ASN A 398 29.02 -4.35 11.82
C ASN A 398 30.14 -4.81 12.77
N THR A 399 29.91 -5.81 13.64
CA THR A 399 30.91 -6.38 14.52
C THR A 399 32.08 -7.01 13.74
N VAL A 400 31.74 -7.66 12.60
CA VAL A 400 32.75 -8.23 11.69
C VAL A 400 33.52 -7.13 10.93
N LEU A 401 32.81 -6.12 10.43
CA LEU A 401 33.43 -4.98 9.75
C LEU A 401 34.38 -4.21 10.66
N ASP A 402 34.04 -4.10 11.95
CA ASP A 402 34.90 -3.54 13.00
C ASP A 402 36.10 -4.43 13.37
N LYS A 403 36.26 -5.60 12.73
CA LYS A 403 37.33 -6.58 13.01
C LYS A 403 37.30 -7.15 14.44
N LYS A 404 36.13 -7.12 15.10
CA LYS A 404 35.92 -7.70 16.44
C LYS A 404 35.43 -9.15 16.36
N ALA A 405 35.05 -9.61 15.19
CA ALA A 405 34.54 -10.94 14.91
C ALA A 405 34.94 -11.38 13.50
N THR A 406 34.77 -12.66 13.20
CA THR A 406 34.96 -13.24 11.87
C THR A 406 33.74 -14.04 11.45
N LEU A 407 33.52 -14.19 10.15
CA LEU A 407 32.49 -15.04 9.56
C LEU A 407 33.12 -16.14 8.68
N SER A 408 32.63 -17.35 8.84
CA SER A 408 32.89 -18.41 7.86
C SER A 408 32.20 -18.09 6.52
N ALA A 409 32.62 -18.75 5.42
CA ALA A 409 31.96 -18.59 4.14
C ALA A 409 30.47 -19.01 4.20
N GLU A 410 30.16 -20.08 4.96
CA GLU A 410 28.79 -20.56 5.15
C GLU A 410 27.90 -19.52 5.87
N ASP A 411 28.38 -18.97 6.98
CA ASP A 411 27.61 -17.99 7.76
C ASP A 411 27.48 -16.64 7.04
N LEU A 412 28.48 -16.25 6.22
CA LEU A 412 28.38 -15.07 5.37
C LEU A 412 27.27 -15.24 4.31
N GLU A 413 27.21 -16.39 3.64
CA GLU A 413 26.15 -16.67 2.67
C GLU A 413 24.77 -16.81 3.35
N GLU A 414 24.71 -17.35 4.56
CA GLU A 414 23.46 -17.38 5.34
C GLU A 414 22.97 -15.97 5.64
N LEU A 415 23.81 -15.05 6.12
CA LEU A 415 23.42 -13.65 6.35
C LEU A 415 22.94 -12.98 5.06
N LYS A 416 23.67 -13.12 3.96
CA LYS A 416 23.26 -12.59 2.64
C LYS A 416 21.87 -13.11 2.27
N SER A 417 21.66 -14.42 2.38
CA SER A 417 20.40 -15.07 2.05
C SER A 417 19.24 -14.63 2.94
N VAL A 418 19.46 -14.45 4.25
CA VAL A 418 18.44 -13.96 5.17
C VAL A 418 18.01 -12.53 4.84
N PHE A 419 18.97 -11.63 4.61
CA PHE A 419 18.66 -10.26 4.23
C PHE A 419 17.99 -10.19 2.86
N HIS A 420 18.46 -10.94 1.88
CA HIS A 420 17.83 -11.01 0.56
C HIS A 420 16.36 -11.45 0.69
N LEU A 421 16.10 -12.53 1.39
CA LEU A 421 14.76 -13.07 1.55
C LEU A 421 13.84 -12.13 2.33
N PHE A 422 14.21 -11.77 3.56
CA PHE A 422 13.29 -11.06 4.43
C PHE A 422 13.23 -9.57 4.15
N MET A 423 14.36 -8.91 3.84
CA MET A 423 14.37 -7.47 3.59
C MET A 423 13.85 -7.15 2.19
N TYR A 424 14.39 -7.83 1.14
CA TYR A 424 14.08 -7.47 -0.25
C TYR A 424 12.87 -8.21 -0.79
N GLU A 425 12.78 -9.53 -0.65
CA GLU A 425 11.70 -10.30 -1.26
C GLU A 425 10.39 -10.18 -0.46
N ILE A 426 10.41 -10.40 0.88
CA ILE A 426 9.20 -10.44 1.70
C ILE A 426 8.76 -9.03 2.12
N LEU A 427 9.64 -8.24 2.78
CA LEU A 427 9.30 -6.88 3.19
C LEU A 427 9.32 -5.89 2.01
N GLY A 428 9.83 -6.29 0.85
CA GLY A 428 9.82 -5.50 -0.38
C GLY A 428 10.58 -4.17 -0.27
N ILE A 429 11.57 -4.09 0.62
CA ILE A 429 12.50 -2.97 0.66
C ILE A 429 13.41 -3.11 -0.55
N LYS A 430 13.57 -2.06 -1.34
CA LYS A 430 14.52 -2.05 -2.47
C LYS A 430 15.59 -1.00 -2.23
N GLU A 431 16.75 -1.20 -2.85
CA GLU A 431 17.75 -0.13 -2.90
C GLU A 431 17.19 1.02 -3.74
N GLU A 432 17.18 2.19 -3.17
CA GLU A 432 16.91 3.43 -3.89
C GLU A 432 18.23 3.93 -4.47
N ALA A 433 18.22 4.32 -5.73
CA ALA A 433 19.34 5.07 -6.27
C ALA A 433 19.54 6.29 -5.37
N ALA A 434 20.72 6.38 -4.76
CA ALA A 434 21.05 7.54 -3.91
C ALA A 434 20.65 8.80 -4.69
N ASN A 435 19.99 9.73 -3.99
CA ASN A 435 19.43 10.94 -4.60
C ASN A 435 20.52 11.58 -5.48
N ASN A 436 20.46 11.27 -6.78
CA ASN A 436 21.54 11.59 -7.72
C ASN A 436 21.77 13.11 -7.77
N GLU A 437 20.72 13.92 -7.56
CA GLU A 437 20.84 15.37 -7.61
C GLU A 437 21.69 15.94 -6.47
N ALA A 438 21.42 15.55 -5.21
CA ALA A 438 22.22 16.03 -4.07
C ALA A 438 23.66 15.49 -4.13
N ARG A 439 23.82 14.28 -4.63
CA ARG A 439 25.14 13.64 -4.84
C ARG A 439 25.88 14.28 -6.01
N GLU A 440 25.21 14.56 -7.12
CA GLU A 440 25.78 15.26 -8.27
C GLU A 440 26.14 16.72 -7.92
N GLU A 441 25.30 17.39 -7.13
CA GLU A 441 25.61 18.73 -6.62
C GLU A 441 26.80 18.72 -5.67
N ALA A 442 26.86 17.78 -4.71
CA ALA A 442 28.01 17.64 -3.82
C ALA A 442 29.27 17.25 -4.59
N TYR A 443 29.13 16.36 -5.58
CA TYR A 443 30.23 15.98 -6.48
C TYR A 443 30.74 17.15 -7.30
N GLY A 444 29.82 17.95 -7.87
CA GLY A 444 30.13 19.16 -8.59
C GLY A 444 30.93 20.15 -7.73
N LYS A 445 30.46 20.41 -6.51
CA LYS A 445 31.15 21.31 -5.56
C LYS A 445 32.57 20.83 -5.19
N VAL A 446 32.77 19.52 -5.04
CA VAL A 446 34.11 18.95 -4.77
C VAL A 446 35.04 19.13 -5.98
N VAL A 447 34.54 18.89 -7.19
CA VAL A 447 35.31 19.10 -8.43
C VAL A 447 35.65 20.57 -8.60
N ASP A 448 34.69 21.46 -8.37
CA ASP A 448 34.92 22.92 -8.44
C ASP A 448 35.99 23.36 -7.43
N MET A 449 35.93 22.86 -6.19
CA MET A 449 36.94 23.13 -5.16
C MET A 449 38.35 22.68 -5.58
N LEU A 450 38.47 21.50 -6.19
CA LEU A 450 39.77 21.01 -6.72
C LEU A 450 40.27 21.84 -7.88
N LEU A 451 39.39 22.29 -8.76
CA LEU A 451 39.72 23.14 -9.88
C LEU A 451 40.10 24.56 -9.45
N GLU A 452 39.47 25.09 -8.41
CA GLU A 452 39.92 26.34 -7.79
C GLU A 452 41.32 26.23 -7.19
N GLN A 453 41.65 25.13 -6.51
CA GLN A 453 42.99 24.85 -6.02
C GLN A 453 44.01 24.76 -7.18
N ARG A 454 43.65 24.10 -8.28
CA ARG A 454 44.45 24.05 -9.50
C ARG A 454 44.72 25.44 -10.04
N MET A 455 43.73 26.30 -10.12
CA MET A 455 43.87 27.68 -10.59
C MET A 455 44.78 28.51 -9.69
N LYS A 456 44.67 28.36 -8.36
CA LYS A 456 45.58 28.99 -7.39
C LYS A 456 47.03 28.51 -7.57
N ALA A 457 47.25 27.22 -7.74
CA ALA A 457 48.57 26.68 -8.03
C ALA A 457 49.17 27.26 -9.32
N LYS A 458 48.37 27.35 -10.38
CA LYS A 458 48.74 27.95 -11.66
C LYS A 458 49.11 29.44 -11.53
N ALA A 459 48.34 30.19 -10.76
CA ALA A 459 48.60 31.62 -10.47
C ALA A 459 49.95 31.81 -9.72
N ASN A 460 50.28 30.88 -8.84
CA ASN A 460 51.52 30.85 -8.06
C ASN A 460 52.69 30.21 -8.82
N LYS A 461 52.53 29.84 -10.10
CA LYS A 461 53.51 29.16 -10.96
C LYS A 461 53.93 27.76 -10.41
N ASP A 462 53.12 27.16 -9.56
CA ASP A 462 53.28 25.75 -9.12
C ASP A 462 52.63 24.82 -10.15
N TRP A 463 53.40 24.61 -11.23
CA TRP A 463 52.96 23.80 -12.34
C TRP A 463 52.81 22.31 -11.96
N ALA A 464 53.63 21.83 -11.02
CA ALA A 464 53.60 20.44 -10.59
C ALA A 464 52.25 20.08 -9.93
N THR A 465 51.77 20.91 -8.99
CA THR A 465 50.47 20.74 -8.34
C THR A 465 49.32 20.91 -9.34
N SER A 466 49.42 21.94 -10.23
CA SER A 466 48.41 22.19 -11.25
C SER A 466 48.21 20.99 -12.21
N ASP A 467 49.31 20.45 -12.71
CA ASP A 467 49.28 19.29 -13.64
C ASP A 467 48.80 18.04 -12.94
N LYS A 468 49.26 17.77 -11.72
CA LYS A 468 48.82 16.63 -10.93
C LYS A 468 47.28 16.63 -10.76
N ILE A 469 46.67 17.75 -10.36
CA ILE A 469 45.20 17.82 -10.20
C ILE A 469 44.48 17.57 -11.52
N ARG A 470 44.99 18.10 -12.64
CA ARG A 470 44.40 17.89 -13.97
C ARG A 470 44.45 16.40 -14.34
N ASP A 471 45.62 15.78 -14.18
CA ASP A 471 45.84 14.41 -14.61
C ASP A 471 45.07 13.41 -13.76
N GLU A 472 44.94 13.66 -12.44
CA GLU A 472 44.08 12.86 -11.54
C GLU A 472 42.61 12.99 -11.91
N LEU A 473 42.11 14.20 -12.21
CA LEU A 473 40.75 14.39 -12.67
C LEU A 473 40.48 13.74 -14.02
N ALA A 474 41.46 13.80 -14.95
CA ALA A 474 41.37 13.14 -16.25
C ALA A 474 41.35 11.61 -16.10
N ALA A 475 42.12 11.04 -15.18
CA ALA A 475 42.11 9.61 -14.86
C ALA A 475 40.78 9.14 -14.29
N LEU A 476 40.02 10.02 -13.62
CA LEU A 476 38.67 9.78 -13.12
C LEU A 476 37.58 10.05 -14.17
N GLY A 477 37.93 10.39 -15.41
CA GLY A 477 37.00 10.62 -16.52
C GLY A 477 36.52 12.04 -16.67
N PHE A 478 37.03 13.01 -15.91
CA PHE A 478 36.68 14.42 -16.07
C PHE A 478 37.44 15.09 -17.19
N GLU A 479 36.74 15.71 -18.13
CA GLU A 479 37.29 16.60 -19.13
C GLU A 479 37.23 18.07 -18.63
N VAL A 480 38.38 18.67 -18.41
CA VAL A 480 38.52 20.05 -17.88
C VAL A 480 39.00 20.97 -18.97
N LYS A 481 38.37 22.13 -19.14
CA LYS A 481 38.76 23.16 -20.08
C LYS A 481 38.96 24.50 -19.33
N ASP A 482 40.15 25.08 -19.52
CA ASP A 482 40.42 26.43 -19.03
C ASP A 482 39.73 27.45 -19.94
N THR A 483 39.09 28.46 -19.30
CA THR A 483 38.45 29.59 -19.97
C THR A 483 39.10 30.90 -19.56
N LYS A 484 38.73 32.02 -20.22
CA LYS A 484 39.26 33.34 -19.85
C LYS A 484 38.91 33.77 -18.43
N ASP A 485 37.76 33.31 -17.94
CA ASP A 485 37.19 33.71 -16.66
C ASP A 485 37.20 32.62 -15.61
N GLY A 486 37.94 31.48 -15.86
CA GLY A 486 37.99 30.35 -14.93
C GLY A 486 38.17 29.00 -15.62
N PHE A 487 37.25 28.05 -15.34
CA PHE A 487 37.27 26.68 -15.90
C PHE A 487 35.85 26.20 -16.16
N THR A 488 35.73 25.22 -17.04
CA THR A 488 34.54 24.39 -17.20
C THR A 488 34.95 22.93 -17.20
N TRP A 489 34.04 22.04 -16.78
CA TRP A 489 34.31 20.64 -16.77
C TRP A 489 33.05 19.81 -17.13
N LYS A 490 33.25 18.59 -17.57
CA LYS A 490 32.21 17.57 -17.76
C LYS A 490 32.77 16.21 -17.40
N LEU A 491 31.91 15.33 -16.88
CA LEU A 491 32.23 13.92 -16.70
C LEU A 491 31.87 13.17 -17.98
N ASN A 492 32.84 12.50 -18.58
CA ASN A 492 32.62 11.60 -19.72
C ASN A 492 32.16 10.25 -19.16
N LYS A 493 30.95 9.81 -19.56
CA LYS A 493 30.42 8.47 -19.23
C LYS A 493 31.10 7.38 -19.99
#